data_0379efb57405741659b8b82e82a8fe33
#
_entry.id   0379efb57405741659b8b82e82a8fe33
#
_cell.length_a   1.000
_cell.length_b   1.000
_cell.length_c   1.000
_cell.angle_alpha   90.00
_cell.angle_beta   90.00
_cell.angle_gamma   90.00
#
_symmetry.space_group_name_H-M   'P 1'
#
loop_
_entity.id
_entity.type
_entity.pdbx_description
1 polymer ?
#
loop_
_entity_poly.entity_id
_entity_poly.type
_entity_poly.pdbx_seq_one_letter_code
_entity_poly.pdbx_strand_id
1 'polypeptide(L)'
;MHIDQLAFASRFDGISGSAIREIFKLLAVPGMISFAGGNPAAAALPDQQAAELARELLLEKGKVLLQYGATEGYAPLKESLAPYLQERFSFSCAPDEILPVTGSTQAMDLLCKALIDPGDKVVVEDPTFLGNM
;
A
#
# COMPACT_ATOMS: atom_id res chain seq x y z
N MET A 1 27.77 8.52 18.14
CA MET A 1 26.73 7.74 18.84
C MET A 1 26.58 6.43 18.10
N HIS A 2 26.94 5.29 18.70
CA HIS A 2 26.78 3.99 18.07
C HIS A 2 25.32 3.56 18.15
N ILE A 3 24.82 2.91 17.08
CA ILE A 3 23.43 2.41 17.00
C ILE A 3 23.08 1.48 18.17
N ASP A 4 24.05 0.73 18.67
CA ASP A 4 23.92 -0.19 19.79
C ASP A 4 23.59 0.49 21.15
N GLN A 5 23.66 1.83 21.20
CA GLN A 5 23.32 2.63 22.38
C GLN A 5 21.90 3.23 22.31
N LEU A 6 21.15 2.98 21.25
CA LEU A 6 19.78 3.45 21.12
C LEU A 6 18.82 2.50 21.83
N ALA A 7 18.03 3.06 22.75
CA ALA A 7 16.90 2.33 23.34
C ALA A 7 15.73 2.36 22.33
N PHE A 8 15.36 1.20 21.81
CA PHE A 8 14.18 1.06 20.98
C PHE A 8 12.90 1.03 21.84
N ALA A 9 11.78 1.45 21.24
CA ALA A 9 10.50 1.32 21.92
C ALA A 9 10.14 -0.17 22.12
N SER A 10 9.44 -0.48 23.21
CA SER A 10 9.05 -1.86 23.57
C SER A 10 8.30 -2.63 22.49
N ARG A 11 7.64 -1.93 21.56
CA ARG A 11 7.00 -2.54 20.38
C ARG A 11 8.00 -3.25 19.45
N PHE A 12 9.30 -3.00 19.60
CA PHE A 12 10.36 -3.68 18.85
C PHE A 12 10.94 -4.89 19.59
N ASP A 13 10.54 -5.11 20.84
CA ASP A 13 11.01 -6.26 21.61
C ASP A 13 10.49 -7.56 20.99
N GLY A 14 11.41 -8.45 20.67
CA GLY A 14 11.07 -9.74 20.05
C GLY A 14 10.79 -9.70 18.54
N ILE A 15 10.87 -8.54 17.87
CA ILE A 15 10.76 -8.49 16.41
C ILE A 15 12.02 -9.08 15.80
N SER A 16 11.87 -10.23 15.14
CA SER A 16 12.90 -10.83 14.29
C SER A 16 12.68 -10.44 12.82
N GLY A 17 13.71 -10.64 11.98
CA GLY A 17 13.58 -10.38 10.53
C GLY A 17 12.41 -11.17 9.93
N SER A 18 11.70 -10.56 8.98
CA SER A 18 10.57 -11.21 8.29
C SER A 18 11.04 -12.43 7.51
N ALA A 19 10.47 -13.62 7.81
CA ALA A 19 10.70 -14.85 7.05
C ALA A 19 10.37 -14.69 5.55
N ILE A 20 9.35 -13.90 5.23
CA ILE A 20 8.98 -13.55 3.85
C ILE A 20 10.13 -12.80 3.16
N ARG A 21 10.78 -11.87 3.84
CA ARG A 21 11.91 -11.11 3.28
C ARG A 21 13.10 -12.03 2.95
N GLU A 22 13.37 -13.04 3.78
CA GLU A 22 14.41 -14.02 3.49
C GLU A 22 14.07 -14.87 2.27
N ILE A 23 12.82 -15.27 2.11
CA ILE A 23 12.33 -15.99 0.93
C ILE A 23 12.49 -15.13 -0.33
N PHE A 24 12.20 -13.83 -0.26
CA PHE A 24 12.38 -12.93 -1.41
C PHE A 24 13.84 -12.82 -1.88
N LYS A 25 14.83 -12.98 -1.00
CA LYS A 25 16.23 -13.02 -1.41
C LYS A 25 16.53 -14.18 -2.36
N LEU A 26 15.81 -15.29 -2.26
CA LEU A 26 15.96 -16.46 -3.13
C LEU A 26 15.43 -16.21 -4.55
N LEU A 27 14.56 -15.22 -4.75
CA LEU A 27 14.03 -14.86 -6.07
C LEU A 27 15.11 -14.33 -7.02
N ALA A 28 16.24 -13.84 -6.49
CA ALA A 28 17.35 -13.35 -7.28
C ALA A 28 18.24 -14.48 -7.87
N VAL A 29 17.97 -15.74 -7.51
CA VAL A 29 18.76 -16.89 -8.01
C VAL A 29 18.32 -17.21 -9.44
N PRO A 30 19.24 -17.19 -10.43
CA PRO A 30 18.92 -17.52 -11.82
C PRO A 30 18.28 -18.91 -11.95
N GLY A 31 17.18 -19.00 -12.71
CA GLY A 31 16.46 -20.26 -12.95
C GLY A 31 15.48 -20.64 -11.81
N MET A 32 15.38 -19.85 -10.76
CA MET A 32 14.40 -20.08 -9.69
C MET A 32 12.98 -19.82 -10.19
N ILE A 33 12.08 -20.79 -10.03
CA ILE A 33 10.64 -20.62 -10.20
C ILE A 33 10.04 -20.56 -8.80
N SER A 34 9.50 -19.40 -8.42
CA SER A 34 8.97 -19.18 -7.09
C SER A 34 7.45 -19.11 -7.09
N PHE A 35 6.85 -19.80 -6.12
CA PHE A 35 5.43 -19.69 -5.76
C PHE A 35 5.22 -18.96 -4.42
N ALA A 36 6.28 -18.36 -3.88
CA ALA A 36 6.27 -17.77 -2.53
C ALA A 36 5.80 -16.31 -2.49
N GLY A 37 5.76 -15.60 -3.60
CA GLY A 37 5.35 -14.20 -3.64
C GLY A 37 4.33 -13.92 -4.74
N GLY A 38 3.32 -13.12 -4.44
CA GLY A 38 2.30 -12.69 -5.38
C GLY A 38 2.74 -11.54 -6.30
N ASN A 39 4.02 -11.52 -6.72
CA ASN A 39 4.51 -10.47 -7.62
C ASN A 39 3.86 -10.61 -9.01
N PRO A 40 3.33 -9.52 -9.58
CA PRO A 40 2.85 -9.52 -10.96
C PRO A 40 3.97 -9.91 -11.94
N ALA A 41 3.61 -10.63 -13.00
CA ALA A 41 4.55 -10.89 -14.09
C ALA A 41 5.01 -9.55 -14.71
N ALA A 42 6.29 -9.42 -15.04
CA ALA A 42 6.83 -8.18 -15.61
C ALA A 42 6.07 -7.73 -16.87
N ALA A 43 5.65 -8.68 -17.71
CA ALA A 43 4.86 -8.41 -18.91
C ALA A 43 3.44 -7.88 -18.65
N ALA A 44 2.93 -7.97 -17.41
CA ALA A 44 1.63 -7.45 -17.02
C ALA A 44 1.71 -6.02 -16.47
N LEU A 45 2.92 -5.48 -16.30
CA LEU A 45 3.12 -4.12 -15.80
C LEU A 45 2.99 -3.11 -16.94
N PRO A 46 2.10 -2.10 -16.85
CA PRO A 46 1.86 -1.12 -17.92
C PRO A 46 2.87 0.03 -17.86
N ASP A 47 4.17 -0.28 -17.88
CA ASP A 47 5.27 0.66 -17.69
C ASP A 47 5.30 1.79 -18.72
N GLN A 48 5.11 1.49 -20.00
CA GLN A 48 5.07 2.48 -21.08
C GLN A 48 3.86 3.41 -20.95
N GLN A 49 2.67 2.86 -20.73
CA GLN A 49 1.45 3.65 -20.53
C GLN A 49 1.56 4.54 -19.30
N ALA A 50 2.11 4.01 -18.19
CA ALA A 50 2.34 4.79 -16.99
C ALA A 50 3.33 5.95 -17.22
N ALA A 51 4.39 5.72 -18.00
CA ALA A 51 5.36 6.75 -18.34
C ALA A 51 4.74 7.86 -19.21
N GLU A 52 3.94 7.50 -20.20
CA GLU A 52 3.24 8.47 -21.08
C GLU A 52 2.26 9.33 -20.28
N LEU A 53 1.40 8.70 -19.49
CA LEU A 53 0.43 9.40 -18.64
C LEU A 53 1.10 10.30 -17.60
N ALA A 54 2.17 9.83 -16.96
CA ALA A 54 2.94 10.62 -16.02
C ALA A 54 3.54 11.86 -16.70
N ARG A 55 4.10 11.70 -17.91
CA ARG A 55 4.64 12.82 -18.70
C ARG A 55 3.55 13.85 -19.02
N GLU A 56 2.40 13.42 -19.51
CA GLU A 56 1.28 14.31 -19.85
C GLU A 56 0.80 15.09 -18.64
N LEU A 57 0.51 14.39 -17.54
CA LEU A 57 0.03 15.00 -16.31
C LEU A 57 1.03 16.00 -15.72
N LEU A 58 2.32 15.67 -15.74
CA LEU A 58 3.36 16.57 -15.21
C LEU A 58 3.56 17.80 -16.10
N LEU A 59 3.42 17.69 -17.42
CA LEU A 59 3.50 18.84 -18.31
C LEU A 59 2.28 19.76 -18.14
N GLU A 60 1.09 19.20 -17.95
CA GLU A 60 -0.15 19.95 -17.80
C GLU A 60 -0.33 20.54 -16.39
N LYS A 61 -0.13 19.72 -15.37
CA LYS A 61 -0.50 20.01 -13.97
C LYS A 61 0.65 19.84 -12.98
N GLY A 62 1.90 19.73 -13.43
CA GLY A 62 3.03 19.37 -12.58
C GLY A 62 3.20 20.28 -11.36
N LYS A 63 2.96 21.59 -11.49
CA LYS A 63 3.05 22.52 -10.34
C LYS A 63 2.04 22.23 -9.24
N VAL A 64 0.88 21.66 -9.58
CA VAL A 64 -0.15 21.26 -8.61
C VAL A 64 0.15 19.86 -8.08
N LEU A 65 0.48 18.93 -8.96
CA LEU A 65 0.70 17.51 -8.59
C LEU A 65 1.95 17.28 -7.73
N LEU A 66 2.98 18.13 -7.88
CA LEU A 66 4.22 18.06 -7.11
C LEU A 66 4.20 18.92 -5.84
N GLN A 67 3.09 19.60 -5.55
CA GLN A 67 2.93 20.43 -4.35
C GLN A 67 2.27 19.63 -3.23
N TYR A 68 2.34 20.14 -2.01
CA TYR A 68 1.54 19.64 -0.91
C TYR A 68 0.06 19.63 -1.27
N GLY A 69 -0.60 18.49 -1.02
CA GLY A 69 -2.03 18.27 -1.28
C GLY A 69 -2.88 18.32 -0.02
N ALA A 70 -4.18 18.19 -0.21
CA ALA A 70 -5.12 18.01 0.88
C ALA A 70 -4.89 16.64 1.56
N THR A 71 -5.08 16.59 2.88
CA THR A 71 -4.94 15.35 3.67
C THR A 71 -5.91 14.27 3.21
N GLU A 72 -7.09 14.69 2.77
CA GLU A 72 -8.16 13.83 2.27
C GLU A 72 -7.91 13.29 0.85
N GLY A 73 -6.79 13.68 0.23
CA GLY A 73 -6.41 13.27 -1.11
C GLY A 73 -6.80 14.25 -2.21
N TYR A 74 -6.30 13.98 -3.41
CA TYR A 74 -6.49 14.81 -4.59
C TYR A 74 -7.92 14.69 -5.14
N ALA A 75 -8.69 15.77 -5.13
CA ALA A 75 -10.10 15.75 -5.49
C ALA A 75 -10.40 15.15 -6.89
N PRO A 76 -9.67 15.50 -7.98
CA PRO A 76 -9.94 14.90 -9.29
C PRO A 76 -9.70 13.39 -9.34
N LEU A 77 -8.80 12.84 -8.52
CA LEU A 77 -8.62 11.39 -8.38
C LEU A 77 -9.86 10.77 -7.74
N LYS A 78 -10.37 11.36 -6.66
CA LYS A 78 -11.56 10.87 -5.94
C LYS A 78 -12.81 10.91 -6.83
N GLU A 79 -12.98 11.99 -7.60
CA GLU A 79 -14.05 12.16 -8.59
C GLU A 79 -13.99 11.10 -9.71
N SER A 80 -12.78 10.68 -10.11
CA SER A 80 -12.59 9.63 -11.11
C SER A 80 -12.79 8.22 -10.51
N LEU A 81 -12.45 8.03 -9.23
CA LEU A 81 -12.58 6.75 -8.56
C LEU A 81 -14.03 6.37 -8.25
N ALA A 82 -14.89 7.31 -7.89
CA ALA A 82 -16.29 7.00 -7.53
C ALA A 82 -17.04 6.27 -8.66
N PRO A 83 -17.08 6.76 -9.91
CA PRO A 83 -17.71 6.03 -11.02
C PRO A 83 -16.98 4.72 -11.36
N TYR A 84 -15.65 4.67 -11.26
CA TYR A 84 -14.89 3.44 -11.48
C TYR A 84 -15.26 2.34 -10.47
N LEU A 85 -15.41 2.68 -9.20
CA LEU A 85 -15.83 1.73 -8.15
C LEU A 85 -17.25 1.22 -8.39
N GLN A 86 -18.15 2.10 -8.82
CA GLN A 86 -19.51 1.72 -9.16
C GLN A 86 -19.54 0.76 -10.36
N GLU A 87 -18.80 1.08 -11.43
CA GLU A 87 -18.80 0.27 -12.66
C GLU A 87 -18.10 -1.08 -12.44
N ARG A 88 -16.95 -1.09 -11.80
CA ARG A 88 -16.09 -2.27 -11.70
C ARG A 88 -16.47 -3.21 -10.57
N PHE A 89 -16.98 -2.68 -9.46
CA PHE A 89 -17.22 -3.44 -8.23
C PHE A 89 -18.67 -3.34 -7.74
N SER A 90 -19.55 -2.63 -8.44
CA SER A 90 -20.92 -2.35 -8.00
C SER A 90 -20.99 -1.69 -6.62
N PHE A 91 -19.94 -0.89 -6.30
CA PHE A 91 -19.81 -0.19 -5.05
C PHE A 91 -20.05 1.31 -5.26
N SER A 92 -21.18 1.80 -4.75
CA SER A 92 -21.57 3.20 -4.84
C SER A 92 -21.06 3.99 -3.65
N CYS A 93 -20.29 5.02 -3.91
CA CYS A 93 -19.83 5.98 -2.90
C CYS A 93 -19.69 7.37 -3.50
N ALA A 94 -19.77 8.40 -2.64
CA ALA A 94 -19.47 9.76 -3.02
C ALA A 94 -17.94 10.00 -3.00
N PRO A 95 -17.40 10.97 -3.77
CA PRO A 95 -15.97 11.27 -3.76
C PRO A 95 -15.41 11.65 -2.39
N ASP A 96 -16.19 12.26 -1.51
CA ASP A 96 -15.80 12.62 -0.15
C ASP A 96 -15.71 11.43 0.82
N GLU A 97 -16.32 10.30 0.46
CA GLU A 97 -16.19 9.02 1.19
C GLU A 97 -14.94 8.22 0.80
N ILE A 98 -14.11 8.73 -0.13
CA ILE A 98 -12.91 8.06 -0.62
C ILE A 98 -11.67 8.71 0.01
N LEU A 99 -10.84 7.89 0.65
CA LEU A 99 -9.51 8.28 1.13
C LEU A 99 -8.44 7.47 0.38
N PRO A 100 -7.70 8.07 -0.56
CA PRO A 100 -6.57 7.42 -1.21
C PRO A 100 -5.44 7.13 -0.22
N VAL A 101 -4.90 5.92 -0.24
CA VAL A 101 -3.83 5.47 0.64
C VAL A 101 -2.71 4.77 -0.14
N THR A 102 -1.54 4.65 0.46
CA THR A 102 -0.40 3.95 -0.14
C THR A 102 -0.47 2.45 0.17
N GLY A 103 -1.38 1.77 -0.51
CA GLY A 103 -1.59 0.33 -0.38
C GLY A 103 -2.41 -0.09 0.83
N SER A 104 -2.78 -1.38 0.86
CA SER A 104 -3.64 -1.96 1.89
C SER A 104 -3.04 -1.91 3.29
N THR A 105 -1.72 -1.99 3.42
CA THR A 105 -1.04 -1.92 4.72
C THR A 105 -1.25 -0.57 5.40
N GLN A 106 -1.20 0.54 4.66
CA GLN A 106 -1.53 1.85 5.23
C GLN A 106 -3.01 1.94 5.59
N ALA A 107 -3.90 1.39 4.75
CA ALA A 107 -5.33 1.35 5.05
C ALA A 107 -5.59 0.62 6.38
N MET A 108 -5.01 -0.56 6.57
CA MET A 108 -5.13 -1.34 7.81
C MET A 108 -4.56 -0.61 9.02
N ASP A 109 -3.39 -0.01 8.90
CA ASP A 109 -2.78 0.77 9.99
C ASP A 109 -3.66 1.93 10.43
N LEU A 110 -4.24 2.67 9.48
CA LEU A 110 -5.13 3.77 9.77
C LEU A 110 -6.46 3.29 10.40
N LEU A 111 -7.05 2.22 9.88
CA LEU A 111 -8.28 1.63 10.41
C LEU A 111 -8.07 1.11 11.83
N CYS A 112 -6.98 0.39 12.07
CA CYS A 112 -6.65 -0.11 13.41
C CYS A 112 -6.46 1.03 14.40
N LYS A 113 -5.74 2.09 14.01
CA LYS A 113 -5.54 3.27 14.86
C LYS A 113 -6.82 4.04 15.15
N ALA A 114 -7.77 4.04 14.21
CA ALA A 114 -9.02 4.78 14.35
C ALA A 114 -10.12 4.02 15.12
N LEU A 115 -10.11 2.68 15.07
CA LEU A 115 -11.26 1.88 15.48
C LEU A 115 -10.95 0.84 16.57
N ILE A 116 -9.67 0.59 16.91
CA ILE A 116 -9.28 -0.53 17.76
C ILE A 116 -8.47 -0.05 18.97
N ASP A 117 -8.92 -0.43 20.16
CA ASP A 117 -8.23 -0.21 21.41
C ASP A 117 -7.49 -1.49 21.88
N PRO A 118 -6.47 -1.35 22.77
CA PRO A 118 -5.79 -2.51 23.34
C PRO A 118 -6.76 -3.47 24.03
N GLY A 119 -6.80 -4.73 23.57
CA GLY A 119 -7.70 -5.77 24.09
C GLY A 119 -8.91 -6.07 23.19
N ASP A 120 -9.15 -5.25 22.17
CA ASP A 120 -10.17 -5.53 21.17
C ASP A 120 -9.80 -6.75 20.32
N LYS A 121 -10.82 -7.41 19.79
CA LYS A 121 -10.67 -8.62 18.98
C LYS A 121 -10.85 -8.29 17.51
N VAL A 122 -9.85 -8.64 16.71
CA VAL A 122 -9.88 -8.56 15.25
C VAL A 122 -10.05 -9.97 14.69
N VAL A 123 -11.06 -10.16 13.85
CA VAL A 123 -11.30 -11.43 13.15
C VAL A 123 -10.60 -11.36 11.80
N VAL A 124 -9.79 -12.37 11.51
CA VAL A 124 -9.06 -12.52 10.24
C VAL A 124 -9.31 -13.91 9.67
N GLU A 125 -9.07 -14.07 8.38
CA GLU A 125 -9.10 -15.37 7.72
C GLU A 125 -7.89 -16.24 8.14
N ASP A 126 -8.01 -17.54 8.01
CA ASP A 126 -6.91 -18.50 8.26
C ASP A 126 -6.75 -19.40 7.02
N PRO A 127 -5.66 -19.30 6.26
CA PRO A 127 -4.50 -18.40 6.45
C PRO A 127 -4.80 -16.95 6.08
N THR A 128 -4.16 -16.01 6.78
CA THR A 128 -4.25 -14.58 6.52
C THR A 128 -2.97 -13.98 5.93
N PHE A 129 -3.07 -12.78 5.36
CA PHE A 129 -1.90 -12.04 4.89
C PHE A 129 -1.09 -11.49 6.08
N LEU A 130 0.13 -11.98 6.24
CA LEU A 130 1.00 -11.65 7.38
C LEU A 130 1.36 -10.17 7.51
N GLY A 131 1.28 -9.39 6.42
CA GLY A 131 1.58 -7.97 6.44
C GLY A 131 0.54 -7.11 7.17
N ASN A 132 -0.60 -7.69 7.53
CA ASN A 132 -1.70 -7.01 8.23
C ASN A 132 -1.88 -7.48 9.68
N MET A 133 -0.92 -8.26 10.21
CA MET A 133 -0.91 -8.75 11.60
C MET A 133 0.07 -8.00 12.47
#